data_42e8b522f9c97407185c02366845d741
#
_entry.id   42e8b522f9c97407185c02366845d741
#
_cell.length_a   1.000
_cell.length_b   1.000
_cell.length_c   1.000
_cell.angle_alpha   90.00
_cell.angle_beta   90.00
_cell.angle_gamma   90.00
#
_symmetry.space_group_name_H-M   'P 1'
#
loop_
_entity.id
_entity.type
_entity.pdbx_description
1 polymer ?
#
loop_
_entity_poly.entity_id
_entity_poly.type
_entity_poly.pdbx_seq_one_letter_code
_entity_poly.pdbx_strand_id
1 'polypeptide(L)'
;MELHQMRYVAYVGRLGSVGRAAEELYVTRQAVSRAVLSLEKELGIEIFDRGRRMQPTEAGNEVLRHIDVVLREVDTIGLFAHQYADKCGQATVVNVAFKSFPLDYLYFSEHHRIVELVKQFEKRTRECEIATFKMSDTSILNAVADGVIDVGFVQGAYEKPQVKVVPVDTMETRAITLKGQPLCAKEPLSLDDFRGVPLRSPFDFDLYTRRFIDRCRARGFEPIYREVPLNDEGINKFCRAGGVHFQPYAPAMRERYAESAFMALRPEDRDDLPLCMVYREDATNGLVPLLVEFVRNGVGR
;
A
#
# COMPACT_ATOMS: atom_id res chain seq x y z
N MET A 1 23.93 0.67 -11.86
CA MET A 1 22.56 0.85 -11.32
C MET A 1 22.65 1.40 -9.91
N GLU A 2 22.22 2.65 -9.70
CA GLU A 2 22.37 3.39 -8.46
C GLU A 2 21.00 3.60 -7.77
N LEU A 3 20.99 3.64 -6.43
CA LEU A 3 19.73 3.82 -5.68
C LEU A 3 18.97 5.09 -6.05
N HIS A 4 19.68 6.18 -6.29
CA HIS A 4 19.02 7.43 -6.71
C HIS A 4 18.36 7.30 -8.09
N GLN A 5 18.95 6.55 -9.02
CA GLN A 5 18.37 6.26 -10.32
C GLN A 5 17.07 5.45 -10.16
N MET A 6 17.11 4.39 -9.35
CA MET A 6 15.91 3.59 -9.04
C MET A 6 14.80 4.45 -8.44
N ARG A 7 15.13 5.33 -7.47
CA ARG A 7 14.16 6.24 -6.85
C ARG A 7 13.54 7.17 -7.90
N TYR A 8 14.33 7.77 -8.77
CA TYR A 8 13.82 8.65 -9.81
C TYR A 8 12.91 7.91 -10.80
N VAL A 9 13.31 6.72 -11.23
CA VAL A 9 12.54 5.86 -12.14
C VAL A 9 11.22 5.43 -11.49
N ALA A 10 11.21 5.04 -10.21
CA ALA A 10 9.99 4.72 -9.47
C ALA A 10 9.00 5.91 -9.41
N TYR A 11 9.52 7.13 -9.15
CA TYR A 11 8.69 8.34 -9.15
C TYR A 11 8.13 8.68 -10.53
N VAL A 12 8.90 8.51 -11.60
CA VAL A 12 8.41 8.68 -12.98
C VAL A 12 7.31 7.67 -13.29
N GLY A 13 7.49 6.40 -12.93
CA GLY A 13 6.47 5.35 -13.11
C GLY A 13 5.17 5.68 -12.37
N ARG A 14 5.27 6.16 -11.14
CA ARG A 14 4.12 6.53 -10.29
C ARG A 14 3.38 7.77 -10.82
N LEU A 15 4.10 8.81 -11.23
CA LEU A 15 3.53 10.10 -11.59
C LEU A 15 3.28 10.26 -13.10
N GLY A 16 3.77 9.33 -13.93
CA GLY A 16 3.66 9.38 -15.39
C GLY A 16 4.33 10.61 -16.04
N SER A 17 5.24 11.27 -15.31
CA SER A 17 5.83 12.54 -15.74
C SER A 17 7.18 12.80 -15.10
N VAL A 18 8.20 13.00 -15.93
CA VAL A 18 9.55 13.43 -15.48
C VAL A 18 9.50 14.78 -14.75
N GLY A 19 8.65 15.70 -15.22
CA GLY A 19 8.52 17.03 -14.59
C GLY A 19 7.97 16.94 -13.17
N ARG A 20 6.86 16.23 -12.98
CA ARG A 20 6.24 16.03 -11.67
C ARG A 20 7.14 15.23 -10.73
N ALA A 21 7.83 14.22 -11.25
CA ALA A 21 8.80 13.46 -10.46
C ALA A 21 9.97 14.34 -9.98
N ALA A 22 10.46 15.24 -10.83
CA ALA A 22 11.52 16.18 -10.47
C ALA A 22 11.08 17.20 -9.40
N GLU A 23 9.86 17.71 -9.51
CA GLU A 23 9.25 18.62 -8.53
C GLU A 23 9.10 17.93 -7.17
N GLU A 24 8.56 16.71 -7.13
CA GLU A 24 8.37 15.93 -5.91
C GLU A 24 9.68 15.53 -5.23
N LEU A 25 10.72 15.30 -6.03
CA LEU A 25 12.05 14.90 -5.55
C LEU A 25 12.98 16.10 -5.29
N TYR A 26 12.52 17.33 -5.54
CA TYR A 26 13.32 18.56 -5.41
C TYR A 26 14.61 18.54 -6.22
N VAL A 27 14.54 17.99 -7.43
CA VAL A 27 15.67 17.90 -8.36
C VAL A 27 15.33 18.48 -9.73
N THR A 28 16.31 18.60 -10.62
CA THR A 28 16.08 19.10 -11.98
C THR A 28 15.47 18.02 -12.87
N ARG A 29 14.61 18.40 -13.82
CA ARG A 29 14.06 17.48 -14.85
C ARG A 29 15.17 16.77 -15.63
N GLN A 30 16.29 17.44 -15.87
CA GLN A 30 17.44 16.86 -16.55
C GLN A 30 18.07 15.72 -15.73
N ALA A 31 18.15 15.86 -14.40
CA ALA A 31 18.68 14.80 -13.54
C ALA A 31 17.80 13.55 -13.60
N VAL A 32 16.47 13.71 -13.47
CA VAL A 32 15.53 12.60 -13.58
C VAL A 32 15.57 11.94 -14.96
N SER A 33 15.56 12.75 -16.04
CA SER A 33 15.61 12.25 -17.42
C SER A 33 16.91 11.46 -17.69
N ARG A 34 18.05 11.95 -17.21
CA ARG A 34 19.35 11.26 -17.35
C ARG A 34 19.36 9.94 -16.57
N ALA A 35 18.78 9.91 -15.38
CA ALA A 35 18.70 8.69 -14.58
C ALA A 35 17.87 7.60 -15.27
N VAL A 36 16.71 7.96 -15.83
CA VAL A 36 15.88 7.05 -16.63
C VAL A 36 16.68 6.49 -17.79
N LEU A 37 17.27 7.36 -18.63
CA LEU A 37 18.05 6.95 -19.79
C LEU A 37 19.26 6.07 -19.44
N SER A 38 19.94 6.42 -18.35
CA SER A 38 21.10 5.65 -17.87
C SER A 38 20.69 4.25 -17.44
N LEU A 39 19.57 4.13 -16.70
CA LEU A 39 19.08 2.85 -16.25
C LEU A 39 18.57 1.97 -17.39
N GLU A 40 17.81 2.55 -18.33
CA GLU A 40 17.36 1.85 -19.54
C GLU A 40 18.54 1.34 -20.38
N LYS A 41 19.57 2.16 -20.56
CA LYS A 41 20.80 1.78 -21.26
C LYS A 41 21.55 0.65 -20.56
N GLU A 42 21.65 0.70 -19.24
CA GLU A 42 22.35 -0.32 -18.45
C GLU A 42 21.61 -1.67 -18.48
N LEU A 43 20.27 -1.63 -18.43
CA LEU A 43 19.43 -2.82 -18.47
C LEU A 43 19.19 -3.35 -19.89
N GLY A 44 19.47 -2.54 -20.92
CA GLY A 44 19.24 -2.90 -22.30
C GLY A 44 17.77 -2.98 -22.71
N ILE A 45 16.88 -2.34 -21.95
CA ILE A 45 15.43 -2.33 -22.20
C ILE A 45 14.86 -0.91 -22.06
N GLU A 46 13.76 -0.63 -22.74
CA GLU A 46 12.97 0.57 -22.51
C GLU A 46 12.01 0.33 -21.33
N ILE A 47 12.18 1.13 -20.25
CA ILE A 47 11.30 1.09 -19.09
C ILE A 47 10.01 1.87 -19.37
N PHE A 48 10.13 2.98 -20.13
CA PHE A 48 9.00 3.86 -20.46
C PHE A 48 8.83 4.04 -21.96
N ASP A 49 7.58 4.02 -22.42
CA ASP A 49 7.22 4.51 -23.74
C ASP A 49 7.30 6.05 -23.76
N ARG A 50 8.02 6.58 -24.73
CA ARG A 50 8.30 8.03 -24.89
C ARG A 50 7.21 8.79 -25.64
N GLY A 51 5.97 8.29 -25.66
CA GLY A 51 4.82 9.00 -26.19
C GLY A 51 4.50 10.30 -25.43
N ARG A 52 3.27 10.82 -25.57
CA ARG A 52 2.84 12.07 -24.89
C ARG A 52 2.94 12.02 -23.35
N ARG A 53 2.97 10.82 -22.77
CA ARG A 53 3.16 10.56 -21.32
C ARG A 53 4.11 9.39 -21.15
N MET A 54 4.95 9.46 -20.11
CA MET A 54 5.87 8.40 -19.73
C MET A 54 5.08 7.22 -19.11
N GLN A 55 4.61 6.32 -19.98
CA GLN A 55 3.91 5.10 -19.58
C GLN A 55 4.94 3.96 -19.44
N PRO A 56 4.90 3.15 -18.37
CA PRO A 56 5.75 1.98 -18.31
C PRO A 56 5.42 0.98 -19.42
N THR A 57 6.46 0.42 -20.04
CA THR A 57 6.34 -0.74 -20.94
C THR A 57 5.99 -2.00 -20.12
N GLU A 58 5.70 -3.13 -20.76
CA GLU A 58 5.50 -4.41 -20.08
C GLU A 58 6.76 -4.79 -19.26
N ALA A 59 7.94 -4.75 -19.88
CA ALA A 59 9.21 -4.96 -19.20
C ALA A 59 9.47 -3.89 -18.11
N GLY A 60 9.06 -2.64 -18.36
CA GLY A 60 9.17 -1.55 -17.41
C GLY A 60 8.34 -1.76 -16.14
N ASN A 61 7.15 -2.33 -16.24
CA ASN A 61 6.33 -2.67 -15.08
C ASN A 61 7.02 -3.70 -14.19
N GLU A 62 7.64 -4.73 -14.78
CA GLU A 62 8.42 -5.73 -14.03
C GLU A 62 9.62 -5.07 -13.33
N VAL A 63 10.38 -4.25 -14.03
CA VAL A 63 11.51 -3.52 -13.43
C VAL A 63 11.06 -2.61 -12.30
N LEU A 64 9.97 -1.86 -12.46
CA LEU A 64 9.42 -0.99 -11.42
C LEU A 64 9.01 -1.77 -10.18
N ARG A 65 8.42 -2.95 -10.34
CA ARG A 65 8.06 -3.84 -9.23
C ARG A 65 9.29 -4.27 -8.43
N HIS A 66 10.38 -4.66 -9.11
CA HIS A 66 11.62 -5.03 -8.44
C HIS A 66 12.34 -3.82 -7.81
N ILE A 67 12.32 -2.67 -8.47
CA ILE A 67 12.85 -1.40 -7.90
C ILE A 67 12.14 -1.06 -6.59
N ASP A 68 10.82 -1.19 -6.52
CA ASP A 68 10.07 -0.92 -5.29
C ASP A 68 10.44 -1.88 -4.15
N VAL A 69 10.75 -3.15 -4.45
CA VAL A 69 11.27 -4.09 -3.45
C VAL A 69 12.63 -3.62 -2.92
N VAL A 70 13.55 -3.27 -3.81
CA VAL A 70 14.90 -2.80 -3.42
C VAL A 70 14.82 -1.53 -2.58
N LEU A 71 14.01 -0.56 -2.98
CA LEU A 71 13.85 0.70 -2.22
C LEU A 71 13.28 0.46 -0.83
N ARG A 72 12.33 -0.46 -0.67
CA ARG A 72 11.82 -0.87 0.65
C ARG A 72 12.88 -1.51 1.52
N GLU A 73 13.74 -2.36 0.96
CA GLU A 73 14.85 -2.94 1.72
C GLU A 73 15.88 -1.91 2.15
N VAL A 74 16.15 -0.90 1.32
CA VAL A 74 17.01 0.22 1.70
C VAL A 74 16.41 1.04 2.85
N ASP A 75 15.11 1.30 2.80
CA ASP A 75 14.42 1.97 3.90
C ASP A 75 14.47 1.12 5.18
N THR A 76 14.41 -0.21 5.07
CA THR A 76 14.57 -1.16 6.18
C THR A 76 15.99 -1.11 6.78
N ILE A 77 17.03 -0.99 5.95
CA ILE A 77 18.41 -0.79 6.42
C ILE A 77 18.53 0.50 7.23
N GLY A 78 17.89 1.59 6.78
CA GLY A 78 17.84 2.85 7.51
C GLY A 78 17.21 2.68 8.90
N LEU A 79 16.15 1.88 8.99
CA LEU A 79 15.50 1.49 10.24
C LEU A 79 16.47 0.83 11.22
N PHE A 80 17.17 -0.19 10.78
CA PHE A 80 18.16 -0.88 11.60
C PHE A 80 19.23 0.09 12.10
N ALA A 81 19.72 0.97 11.23
CA ALA A 81 20.76 1.93 11.59
C ALA A 81 20.27 2.90 12.69
N HIS A 82 19.03 3.40 12.60
CA HIS A 82 18.44 4.25 13.63
C HIS A 82 18.31 3.53 14.97
N GLN A 83 17.86 2.27 15.02
CA GLN A 83 17.78 1.49 16.26
C GLN A 83 19.13 1.35 17.00
N TYR A 84 20.23 1.31 16.25
CA TYR A 84 21.57 1.22 16.84
C TYR A 84 22.16 2.58 17.19
N ALA A 85 21.77 3.65 16.49
CA ALA A 85 22.26 5.01 16.76
C ALA A 85 21.60 5.65 18.00
N ASP A 86 20.31 5.39 18.24
CA ASP A 86 19.51 6.02 19.29
C ASP A 86 19.74 5.49 20.71
N LYS A 87 20.67 4.53 20.90
CA LYS A 87 21.10 4.15 22.25
C LYS A 87 21.81 5.28 23.03
N CYS A 88 21.94 6.46 22.45
CA CYS A 88 22.59 7.65 23.03
C CYS A 88 21.66 8.85 23.31
N GLY A 89 20.36 8.75 23.03
CA GLY A 89 19.37 9.86 23.26
C GLY A 89 18.58 9.72 24.53
N GLN A 90 18.04 10.85 25.06
CA GLN A 90 17.19 10.89 26.26
C GLN A 90 15.73 10.46 26.00
N ALA A 91 15.31 10.42 24.72
CA ALA A 91 13.94 10.01 24.34
C ALA A 91 13.90 8.52 23.98
N THR A 92 12.80 7.85 24.37
CA THR A 92 12.53 6.46 23.95
C THR A 92 11.84 6.49 22.59
N VAL A 93 12.50 5.96 21.56
CA VAL A 93 11.94 5.87 20.22
C VAL A 93 11.02 4.64 20.12
N VAL A 94 9.82 4.84 19.56
CA VAL A 94 8.90 3.75 19.20
C VAL A 94 8.81 3.68 17.68
N ASN A 95 9.23 2.56 17.11
CA ASN A 95 9.20 2.32 15.66
C ASN A 95 7.84 1.78 15.26
N VAL A 96 7.08 2.56 14.48
CA VAL A 96 5.73 2.20 14.04
C VAL A 96 5.68 2.06 12.53
N ALA A 97 5.27 0.88 12.05
CA ALA A 97 5.12 0.63 10.62
C ALA A 97 3.65 0.60 10.20
N PHE A 98 3.37 1.26 9.10
CA PHE A 98 2.06 1.23 8.44
C PHE A 98 2.16 0.52 7.09
N LYS A 99 1.12 -0.24 6.73
CA LYS A 99 1.00 -0.78 5.38
C LYS A 99 1.13 0.32 4.35
N SER A 100 1.95 0.08 3.32
CA SER A 100 2.08 0.98 2.18
C SER A 100 0.83 0.89 1.31
N PHE A 101 -0.08 1.84 1.48
CA PHE A 101 -1.22 2.04 0.57
C PHE A 101 -0.87 3.09 -0.49
N PRO A 102 -1.57 3.12 -1.64
CA PRO A 102 -1.57 4.30 -2.50
C PRO A 102 -1.87 5.55 -1.67
N LEU A 103 -1.12 6.64 -1.90
CA LEU A 103 -1.17 7.87 -1.08
C LEU A 103 -2.58 8.40 -0.82
N ASP A 104 -3.46 8.27 -1.80
CA ASP A 104 -4.84 8.75 -1.73
C ASP A 104 -5.68 8.04 -0.68
N TYR A 105 -5.41 6.75 -0.43
CA TYR A 105 -6.16 5.97 0.53
C TYR A 105 -5.93 6.41 1.97
N LEU A 106 -4.69 6.78 2.33
CA LEU A 106 -4.37 7.27 3.69
C LEU A 106 -5.08 8.58 4.03
N TYR A 107 -5.38 9.42 3.02
CA TYR A 107 -6.08 10.69 3.25
C TYR A 107 -7.59 10.53 3.43
N PHE A 108 -8.20 9.47 2.91
CA PHE A 108 -9.66 9.31 2.86
C PHE A 108 -10.21 8.18 3.72
N SER A 109 -9.33 7.35 4.30
CA SER A 109 -9.76 6.25 5.15
C SER A 109 -9.76 6.63 6.62
N GLU A 110 -10.55 5.92 7.41
CA GLU A 110 -10.50 5.97 8.87
C GLU A 110 -9.12 5.59 9.44
N HIS A 111 -8.21 5.09 8.60
CA HIS A 111 -6.79 4.90 8.93
C HIS A 111 -6.07 6.21 9.22
N HIS A 112 -6.54 7.33 8.71
CA HIS A 112 -6.11 8.64 9.18
C HIS A 112 -6.30 8.76 10.69
N ARG A 113 -7.36 8.19 11.22
CA ARG A 113 -7.62 8.14 12.67
C ARG A 113 -6.53 7.40 13.43
N ILE A 114 -6.06 6.25 12.93
CA ILE A 114 -4.99 5.49 13.59
C ILE A 114 -3.66 6.23 13.53
N VAL A 115 -3.32 6.78 12.38
CA VAL A 115 -2.13 7.64 12.23
C VAL A 115 -2.21 8.83 13.19
N GLU A 116 -3.40 9.46 13.31
CA GLU A 116 -3.61 10.57 14.22
C GLU A 116 -3.54 10.16 15.69
N LEU A 117 -4.06 8.98 16.05
CA LEU A 117 -3.93 8.42 17.41
C LEU A 117 -2.46 8.18 17.77
N VAL A 118 -1.67 7.64 16.86
CA VAL A 118 -0.23 7.43 17.06
C VAL A 118 0.48 8.76 17.29
N LYS A 119 0.19 9.79 16.48
CA LYS A 119 0.72 11.15 16.68
C LYS A 119 0.26 11.80 18.00
N GLN A 120 -0.99 11.55 18.41
CA GLN A 120 -1.51 12.06 19.68
C GLN A 120 -0.84 11.38 20.88
N PHE A 121 -0.52 10.08 20.76
CA PHE A 121 0.24 9.38 21.77
C PHE A 121 1.63 10.01 21.96
N GLU A 122 2.37 10.25 20.88
CA GLU A 122 3.66 10.93 20.90
C GLU A 122 3.58 12.27 21.62
N LYS A 123 2.61 13.13 21.24
CA LYS A 123 2.42 14.46 21.85
C LYS A 123 2.07 14.42 23.35
N ARG A 124 1.43 13.34 23.83
CA ARG A 124 0.97 13.19 25.22
C ARG A 124 1.97 12.46 26.10
N THR A 125 2.91 11.75 25.52
CA THR A 125 3.90 10.93 26.23
C THR A 125 5.23 11.67 26.30
N ARG A 126 5.69 11.99 27.52
CA ARG A 126 6.99 12.62 27.71
C ARG A 126 8.12 11.71 27.25
N GLU A 127 9.14 12.30 26.65
CA GLU A 127 10.35 11.60 26.19
C GLU A 127 10.05 10.44 25.23
N CYS A 128 8.95 10.55 24.45
CA CYS A 128 8.58 9.61 23.41
C CYS A 128 8.78 10.27 22.05
N GLU A 129 9.47 9.60 21.18
CA GLU A 129 9.57 9.92 19.75
C GLU A 129 9.03 8.75 18.93
N ILE A 130 8.21 9.03 17.91
CA ILE A 130 7.67 7.99 17.05
C ILE A 130 8.29 8.09 15.66
N ALA A 131 9.08 7.09 15.31
CA ALA A 131 9.57 6.89 13.97
C ALA A 131 8.54 6.09 13.15
N THR A 132 8.08 6.65 12.02
CA THR A 132 7.05 6.00 11.19
C THR A 132 7.59 5.48 9.87
N PHE A 133 7.15 4.27 9.48
CA PHE A 133 7.62 3.56 8.30
C PHE A 133 6.46 3.05 7.45
N LYS A 134 6.68 2.95 6.14
CA LYS A 134 5.71 2.37 5.19
C LYS A 134 6.28 1.10 4.59
N MET A 135 5.61 -0.02 4.82
CA MET A 135 6.10 -1.35 4.43
C MET A 135 4.94 -2.22 3.90
N SER A 136 5.27 -3.35 3.26
CA SER A 136 4.25 -4.38 2.95
C SER A 136 3.84 -5.12 4.22
N ASP A 137 2.65 -5.74 4.23
CA ASP A 137 2.17 -6.54 5.38
C ASP A 137 3.21 -7.60 5.80
N THR A 138 3.78 -8.31 4.83
CA THR A 138 4.79 -9.34 5.09
C THR A 138 6.06 -8.77 5.69
N SER A 139 6.52 -7.62 5.18
CA SER A 139 7.71 -6.93 5.72
C SER A 139 7.46 -6.43 7.14
N ILE A 140 6.28 -5.87 7.43
CA ILE A 140 5.88 -5.44 8.78
C ILE A 140 5.92 -6.63 9.74
N LEU A 141 5.26 -7.74 9.37
CA LEU A 141 5.20 -8.94 10.21
C LEU A 141 6.58 -9.52 10.52
N ASN A 142 7.47 -9.55 9.54
CA ASN A 142 8.85 -9.98 9.73
C ASN A 142 9.61 -9.01 10.64
N ALA A 143 9.55 -7.72 10.37
CA ALA A 143 10.25 -6.71 11.14
C ALA A 143 9.75 -6.63 12.60
N VAL A 144 8.46 -6.85 12.85
CA VAL A 144 7.93 -6.98 14.21
C VAL A 144 8.43 -8.26 14.87
N ALA A 145 8.40 -9.42 14.20
CA ALA A 145 8.90 -10.67 14.74
C ALA A 145 10.39 -10.58 15.11
N ASP A 146 11.19 -9.88 14.30
CA ASP A 146 12.62 -9.67 14.51
C ASP A 146 12.91 -8.55 15.53
N GLY A 147 11.89 -7.86 16.04
CA GLY A 147 12.03 -6.77 17.02
C GLY A 147 12.58 -5.46 16.43
N VAL A 148 12.53 -5.30 15.12
CA VAL A 148 12.97 -4.10 14.38
C VAL A 148 11.90 -3.02 14.41
N ILE A 149 10.65 -3.42 14.27
CA ILE A 149 9.47 -2.59 14.44
C ILE A 149 8.80 -2.96 15.76
N ASP A 150 8.48 -1.96 16.55
CA ASP A 150 7.79 -2.15 17.82
C ASP A 150 6.30 -2.44 17.65
N VAL A 151 5.64 -1.66 16.77
CA VAL A 151 4.21 -1.80 16.46
C VAL A 151 3.99 -1.66 14.96
N GLY A 152 3.24 -2.59 14.37
CA GLY A 152 2.86 -2.55 12.97
C GLY A 152 1.34 -2.49 12.77
N PHE A 153 0.90 -1.96 11.64
CA PHE A 153 -0.49 -1.99 11.20
C PHE A 153 -0.59 -2.68 9.86
N VAL A 154 -1.26 -3.85 9.82
CA VAL A 154 -1.38 -4.73 8.67
C VAL A 154 -2.85 -5.00 8.33
N GLN A 155 -3.13 -5.30 7.06
CA GLN A 155 -4.47 -5.65 6.62
C GLN A 155 -4.67 -7.17 6.62
N GLY A 156 -5.44 -7.65 7.57
CA GLY A 156 -5.76 -9.07 7.77
C GLY A 156 -5.22 -9.63 9.09
N ALA A 157 -5.87 -10.68 9.56
CA ALA A 157 -5.44 -11.41 10.74
C ALA A 157 -4.43 -12.48 10.32
N TYR A 158 -3.15 -12.17 10.48
CA TYR A 158 -2.05 -13.08 10.18
C TYR A 158 -1.68 -13.90 11.41
N GLU A 159 -1.30 -15.16 11.20
CA GLU A 159 -0.66 -15.97 12.23
C GLU A 159 0.86 -15.92 12.05
N LYS A 160 1.56 -15.43 13.07
CA LYS A 160 3.02 -15.38 13.09
C LYS A 160 3.51 -15.69 14.51
N PRO A 161 4.45 -16.64 14.70
CA PRO A 161 5.04 -16.90 16.00
C PRO A 161 5.57 -15.61 16.64
N GLN A 162 5.38 -15.46 17.95
CA GLN A 162 5.85 -14.32 18.77
C GLN A 162 5.19 -12.97 18.45
N VAL A 163 4.31 -12.88 17.45
CA VAL A 163 3.61 -11.67 17.09
C VAL A 163 2.16 -11.75 17.55
N LYS A 164 1.77 -10.79 18.38
CA LYS A 164 0.37 -10.57 18.76
C LYS A 164 -0.33 -9.81 17.65
N VAL A 165 -1.50 -10.28 17.26
CA VAL A 165 -2.33 -9.67 16.22
C VAL A 165 -3.65 -9.25 16.85
N VAL A 166 -3.94 -7.95 16.86
CA VAL A 166 -5.14 -7.38 17.50
C VAL A 166 -5.93 -6.60 16.46
N PRO A 167 -7.15 -7.02 16.13
CA PRO A 167 -8.02 -6.23 15.28
C PRO A 167 -8.32 -4.87 15.91
N VAL A 168 -8.15 -3.79 15.14
CA VAL A 168 -8.42 -2.42 15.57
C VAL A 168 -9.49 -1.73 14.75
N ASP A 169 -9.72 -2.20 13.51
CA ASP A 169 -10.75 -1.67 12.62
C ASP A 169 -11.14 -2.73 11.57
N THR A 170 -12.18 -2.45 10.79
CA THR A 170 -12.59 -3.29 9.66
C THR A 170 -12.68 -2.44 8.40
N MET A 171 -12.06 -2.91 7.32
CA MET A 171 -12.00 -2.18 6.06
C MET A 171 -12.93 -2.84 5.05
N GLU A 172 -14.00 -2.12 4.69
CA GLU A 172 -14.84 -2.54 3.57
C GLU A 172 -14.02 -2.42 2.27
N THR A 173 -13.90 -3.52 1.52
CA THR A 173 -13.28 -3.52 0.20
C THR A 173 -14.36 -3.47 -0.86
N ARG A 174 -14.25 -2.55 -1.83
CA ARG A 174 -15.18 -2.42 -2.95
C ARG A 174 -14.52 -2.69 -4.29
N ALA A 175 -15.34 -3.16 -5.22
CA ALA A 175 -14.99 -3.26 -6.63
C ALA A 175 -15.20 -1.89 -7.29
N ILE A 176 -14.20 -1.42 -8.02
CA ILE A 176 -14.19 -0.08 -8.60
C ILE A 176 -14.00 -0.17 -10.11
N THR A 177 -14.86 0.54 -10.83
CA THR A 177 -14.78 0.79 -12.27
C THR A 177 -15.31 2.18 -12.58
N LEU A 178 -15.44 2.55 -13.85
CA LEU A 178 -16.09 3.80 -14.22
C LEU A 178 -17.61 3.66 -14.22
N LYS A 179 -18.30 4.75 -13.91
CA LYS A 179 -19.77 4.84 -14.04
C LYS A 179 -20.20 4.51 -15.46
N GLY A 180 -21.35 3.86 -15.59
CA GLY A 180 -21.91 3.45 -16.88
C GLY A 180 -21.38 2.12 -17.44
N GLN A 181 -20.45 1.46 -16.77
CA GLN A 181 -20.03 0.10 -17.13
C GLN A 181 -21.17 -0.90 -16.82
N PRO A 182 -21.33 -1.96 -17.63
CA PRO A 182 -22.42 -2.93 -17.44
C PRO A 182 -22.47 -3.56 -16.04
N LEU A 183 -21.32 -3.73 -15.41
CA LEU A 183 -21.20 -4.30 -14.06
C LEU A 183 -21.88 -3.42 -13.00
N CYS A 184 -21.94 -2.10 -13.20
CA CYS A 184 -22.58 -1.19 -12.25
C CYS A 184 -24.09 -1.44 -12.06
N ALA A 185 -24.77 -2.01 -13.07
CA ALA A 185 -26.19 -2.33 -13.00
C ALA A 185 -26.50 -3.55 -12.12
N LYS A 186 -25.47 -4.29 -11.69
CA LYS A 186 -25.61 -5.53 -10.92
C LYS A 186 -25.37 -5.37 -9.41
N GLU A 187 -25.10 -4.14 -8.93
CA GLU A 187 -24.81 -3.90 -7.50
C GLU A 187 -26.02 -4.28 -6.61
N PRO A 188 -25.84 -5.03 -5.51
CA PRO A 188 -24.57 -5.58 -4.99
C PRO A 188 -24.08 -6.78 -5.80
N LEU A 189 -22.76 -6.81 -6.06
CA LEU A 189 -22.12 -7.82 -6.90
C LEU A 189 -21.98 -9.17 -6.21
N SER A 190 -22.16 -10.25 -6.97
CA SER A 190 -21.69 -11.58 -6.57
C SER A 190 -20.30 -11.88 -7.12
N LEU A 191 -19.61 -12.88 -6.56
CA LEU A 191 -18.35 -13.34 -7.13
C LEU A 191 -18.52 -13.84 -8.58
N ASP A 192 -19.66 -14.43 -8.92
CA ASP A 192 -19.94 -14.90 -10.28
C ASP A 192 -20.01 -13.77 -11.31
N ASP A 193 -20.27 -12.55 -10.91
CA ASP A 193 -20.28 -11.38 -11.80
C ASP A 193 -18.87 -11.03 -12.33
N PHE A 194 -17.82 -11.57 -11.72
CA PHE A 194 -16.43 -11.38 -12.16
C PHE A 194 -15.96 -12.44 -13.17
N ARG A 195 -16.81 -13.39 -13.57
CA ARG A 195 -16.47 -14.35 -14.62
C ARG A 195 -16.18 -13.61 -15.93
N GLY A 196 -14.96 -13.76 -16.42
CA GLY A 196 -14.52 -13.09 -17.65
C GLY A 196 -14.24 -11.58 -17.53
N VAL A 197 -14.43 -10.99 -16.35
CA VAL A 197 -14.11 -9.58 -16.11
C VAL A 197 -12.61 -9.43 -15.84
N PRO A 198 -11.89 -8.56 -16.56
CA PRO A 198 -10.49 -8.28 -16.26
C PRO A 198 -10.37 -7.57 -14.92
N LEU A 199 -9.54 -8.13 -14.03
CA LEU A 199 -9.20 -7.54 -12.74
C LEU A 199 -7.79 -6.98 -12.80
N ARG A 200 -7.59 -5.83 -12.19
CA ARG A 200 -6.24 -5.27 -12.06
C ARG A 200 -5.42 -6.15 -11.13
N SER A 201 -4.21 -6.53 -11.56
CA SER A 201 -3.24 -7.18 -10.70
C SER A 201 -2.98 -6.34 -9.46
N PRO A 202 -3.08 -6.92 -8.26
CA PRO A 202 -2.70 -6.22 -7.04
C PRO A 202 -1.19 -6.00 -7.05
N PHE A 203 -0.77 -4.91 -6.44
CA PHE A 203 0.65 -4.59 -6.29
C PHE A 203 1.41 -5.62 -5.43
N ASP A 204 0.75 -6.10 -4.39
CA ASP A 204 1.17 -7.27 -3.59
C ASP A 204 0.03 -8.29 -3.64
N PHE A 205 0.33 -9.56 -3.84
CA PHE A 205 -0.63 -10.65 -3.63
C PHE A 205 -0.88 -10.79 -2.12
N ASP A 206 -1.58 -9.80 -1.60
CA ASP A 206 -1.96 -9.72 -0.20
C ASP A 206 -2.97 -10.83 0.19
N LEU A 207 -3.27 -10.89 1.47
CA LEU A 207 -4.20 -11.89 1.99
C LEU A 207 -5.60 -11.78 1.34
N TYR A 208 -6.07 -10.56 1.07
CA TYR A 208 -7.36 -10.34 0.39
C TYR A 208 -7.38 -10.97 -1.00
N THR A 209 -6.35 -10.72 -1.81
CA THR A 209 -6.26 -11.24 -3.17
C THR A 209 -6.21 -12.76 -3.19
N ARG A 210 -5.42 -13.37 -2.32
CA ARG A 210 -5.34 -14.84 -2.21
C ARG A 210 -6.70 -15.44 -1.86
N ARG A 211 -7.37 -14.91 -0.84
CA ARG A 211 -8.70 -15.36 -0.43
C ARG A 211 -9.75 -15.15 -1.53
N PHE A 212 -9.67 -14.04 -2.26
CA PHE A 212 -10.56 -13.78 -3.39
C PHE A 212 -10.37 -14.82 -4.51
N ILE A 213 -9.13 -15.15 -4.88
CA ILE A 213 -8.81 -16.18 -5.87
C ILE A 213 -9.36 -17.53 -5.41
N ASP A 214 -9.11 -17.95 -4.18
CA ASP A 214 -9.56 -19.24 -3.65
C ASP A 214 -11.09 -19.36 -3.65
N ARG A 215 -11.81 -18.28 -3.35
CA ARG A 215 -13.28 -18.23 -3.39
C ARG A 215 -13.82 -18.27 -4.82
N CYS A 216 -13.15 -17.64 -5.79
CA CYS A 216 -13.49 -17.77 -7.21
C CYS A 216 -13.27 -19.21 -7.70
N ARG A 217 -12.17 -19.84 -7.31
CA ARG A 217 -11.87 -21.24 -7.64
C ARG A 217 -12.93 -22.20 -7.07
N ALA A 218 -13.35 -21.97 -5.82
CA ALA A 218 -14.42 -22.74 -5.20
C ALA A 218 -15.76 -22.63 -5.95
N ARG A 219 -15.95 -21.56 -6.74
CA ARG A 219 -17.11 -21.37 -7.64
C ARG A 219 -16.85 -21.82 -9.08
N GLY A 220 -15.73 -22.51 -9.32
CA GLY A 220 -15.39 -23.09 -10.61
C GLY A 220 -14.92 -22.11 -11.68
N PHE A 221 -14.26 -21.01 -11.29
CA PHE A 221 -13.60 -20.11 -12.24
C PHE A 221 -12.32 -19.49 -11.67
N GLU A 222 -11.43 -19.11 -12.59
CA GLU A 222 -10.20 -18.40 -12.28
C GLU A 222 -10.40 -16.92 -12.62
N PRO A 223 -10.09 -15.98 -11.71
CA PRO A 223 -10.15 -14.55 -12.02
C PRO A 223 -9.05 -14.15 -13.00
N ILE A 224 -9.38 -13.24 -13.92
CA ILE A 224 -8.46 -12.79 -14.98
C ILE A 224 -7.75 -11.53 -14.52
N TYR A 225 -6.50 -11.64 -14.09
CA TYR A 225 -5.69 -10.49 -13.72
C TYR A 225 -4.96 -9.88 -14.92
N ARG A 226 -4.82 -8.56 -14.89
CA ARG A 226 -4.07 -7.76 -15.87
C ARG A 226 -3.16 -6.78 -15.16
N GLU A 227 -1.93 -6.66 -15.63
CA GLU A 227 -1.03 -5.60 -15.23
C GLU A 227 -1.57 -4.25 -15.74
N VAL A 228 -1.64 -3.28 -14.85
CA VAL A 228 -2.15 -1.93 -15.14
C VAL A 228 -1.23 -0.92 -14.49
N PRO A 229 -0.75 0.09 -15.22
CA PRO A 229 0.08 1.15 -14.66
C PRO A 229 -0.58 1.81 -13.44
N LEU A 230 0.21 2.07 -12.38
CA LEU A 230 -0.24 2.65 -11.11
C LEU A 230 -0.42 4.17 -11.20
N ASN A 231 -1.03 4.66 -12.28
CA ASN A 231 -1.38 6.06 -12.44
C ASN A 231 -2.85 6.19 -12.86
N ASP A 232 -3.43 7.37 -12.65
CA ASP A 232 -4.85 7.63 -12.91
C ASP A 232 -5.23 7.33 -14.37
N GLU A 233 -4.34 7.59 -15.31
CA GLU A 233 -4.62 7.35 -16.74
C GLU A 233 -4.70 5.85 -17.06
N GLY A 234 -3.73 5.07 -16.58
CA GLY A 234 -3.71 3.62 -16.76
C GLY A 234 -4.93 2.96 -16.13
N ILE A 235 -5.27 3.34 -14.90
CA ILE A 235 -6.44 2.85 -14.18
C ILE A 235 -7.71 3.26 -14.92
N ASN A 236 -7.86 4.52 -15.32
CA ASN A 236 -9.05 4.99 -16.05
C ASN A 236 -9.20 4.32 -17.43
N LYS A 237 -8.10 4.13 -18.16
CA LYS A 237 -8.10 3.41 -19.43
C LYS A 237 -8.55 1.97 -19.25
N PHE A 238 -8.02 1.29 -18.24
CA PHE A 238 -8.39 -0.07 -17.90
C PHE A 238 -9.87 -0.19 -17.52
N CYS A 239 -10.38 0.70 -16.65
CA CYS A 239 -11.78 0.73 -16.25
C CYS A 239 -12.72 1.08 -17.43
N ARG A 240 -12.30 1.96 -18.38
CA ARG A 240 -13.08 2.22 -19.61
C ARG A 240 -13.22 0.98 -20.49
N ALA A 241 -12.23 0.10 -20.48
CA ALA A 241 -12.27 -1.18 -21.19
C ALA A 241 -13.04 -2.28 -20.44
N GLY A 242 -13.78 -1.94 -19.38
CA GLY A 242 -14.57 -2.89 -18.58
C GLY A 242 -13.77 -3.56 -17.46
N GLY A 243 -12.55 -3.12 -17.20
CA GLY A 243 -11.73 -3.63 -16.11
C GLY A 243 -12.21 -3.15 -14.74
N VAL A 244 -11.86 -3.92 -13.71
CA VAL A 244 -12.23 -3.66 -12.31
C VAL A 244 -10.99 -3.77 -11.44
N HIS A 245 -10.88 -2.90 -10.44
CA HIS A 245 -9.90 -3.06 -9.38
C HIS A 245 -10.58 -3.06 -8.00
N PHE A 246 -9.94 -3.70 -7.03
CA PHE A 246 -10.38 -3.71 -5.65
C PHE A 246 -9.53 -2.77 -4.82
N GLN A 247 -10.17 -2.02 -3.95
CA GLN A 247 -9.47 -1.28 -2.90
C GLN A 247 -10.38 -1.06 -1.69
N PRO A 248 -9.77 -0.83 -0.51
CA PRO A 248 -10.51 -0.38 0.65
C PRO A 248 -11.28 0.91 0.35
N TYR A 249 -12.47 1.02 0.88
CA TYR A 249 -13.39 2.11 0.60
C TYR A 249 -13.56 3.06 1.77
N ALA A 250 -13.53 4.36 1.47
CA ALA A 250 -13.95 5.42 2.37
C ALA A 250 -14.97 6.32 1.68
N PRO A 251 -16.05 6.76 2.35
CA PRO A 251 -17.10 7.57 1.74
C PRO A 251 -16.59 8.83 1.01
N ALA A 252 -15.59 9.50 1.54
CA ALA A 252 -14.96 10.68 0.95
C ALA A 252 -14.33 10.44 -0.44
N MET A 253 -14.03 9.17 -0.79
CA MET A 253 -13.50 8.83 -2.11
C MET A 253 -14.51 9.09 -3.23
N ARG A 254 -15.82 9.07 -2.95
CA ARG A 254 -16.87 9.34 -3.95
C ARG A 254 -16.80 10.76 -4.51
N GLU A 255 -16.43 11.73 -3.68
CA GLU A 255 -16.32 13.13 -4.10
C GLU A 255 -15.09 13.33 -4.99
N ARG A 256 -13.96 12.76 -4.60
CA ARG A 256 -12.70 12.88 -5.34
C ARG A 256 -12.73 12.13 -6.67
N TYR A 257 -13.35 10.97 -6.71
CA TYR A 257 -13.41 10.11 -7.90
C TYR A 257 -14.83 10.06 -8.45
N ALA A 258 -15.35 11.25 -8.81
CA ALA A 258 -16.74 11.43 -9.23
C ALA A 258 -17.16 10.56 -10.45
N GLU A 259 -16.21 10.21 -11.33
CA GLU A 259 -16.43 9.34 -12.49
C GLU A 259 -16.42 7.85 -12.15
N SER A 260 -15.98 7.47 -10.95
CA SER A 260 -15.87 6.07 -10.53
C SER A 260 -17.14 5.58 -9.86
N ALA A 261 -17.47 4.30 -10.10
CA ALA A 261 -18.48 3.54 -9.37
C ALA A 261 -17.76 2.67 -8.33
N PHE A 262 -18.23 2.74 -7.08
CA PHE A 262 -17.72 1.98 -5.93
C PHE A 262 -18.77 0.94 -5.54
N MET A 263 -18.66 -0.26 -6.09
CA MET A 263 -19.67 -1.30 -5.97
C MET A 263 -19.40 -2.23 -4.78
N ALA A 264 -20.41 -2.42 -3.95
CA ALA A 264 -20.36 -3.37 -2.86
C ALA A 264 -20.54 -4.81 -3.38
N LEU A 265 -19.91 -5.77 -2.72
CA LEU A 265 -20.22 -7.18 -2.90
C LEU A 265 -21.39 -7.56 -1.98
N ARG A 266 -22.11 -8.63 -2.35
CA ARG A 266 -23.13 -9.23 -1.48
C ARG A 266 -22.53 -9.65 -0.14
N PRO A 267 -23.30 -9.63 0.95
CA PRO A 267 -22.77 -10.00 2.28
C PRO A 267 -22.07 -11.36 2.30
N GLU A 268 -22.60 -12.37 1.62
CA GLU A 268 -22.03 -13.71 1.50
C GLU A 268 -20.73 -13.76 0.66
N ASP A 269 -20.52 -12.75 -0.17
CA ASP A 269 -19.39 -12.62 -1.09
C ASP A 269 -18.38 -11.58 -0.63
N ARG A 270 -18.69 -10.88 0.44
CA ARG A 270 -17.79 -9.89 1.06
C ARG A 270 -16.71 -10.59 1.86
N ASP A 271 -15.52 -10.03 1.83
CA ASP A 271 -14.39 -10.43 2.64
C ASP A 271 -13.72 -9.17 3.19
N ASP A 272 -14.35 -8.61 4.22
CA ASP A 272 -13.82 -7.42 4.88
C ASP A 272 -12.67 -7.84 5.78
N LEU A 273 -11.46 -7.54 5.36
CA LEU A 273 -10.29 -7.81 6.18
C LEU A 273 -10.16 -6.79 7.30
N PRO A 274 -9.94 -7.24 8.54
CA PRO A 274 -9.65 -6.32 9.63
C PRO A 274 -8.32 -5.60 9.37
N LEU A 275 -8.25 -4.35 9.77
CA LEU A 275 -6.99 -3.71 10.05
C LEU A 275 -6.53 -4.19 11.41
N CYS A 276 -5.36 -4.78 11.48
CA CYS A 276 -4.79 -5.32 12.69
C CYS A 276 -3.55 -4.55 13.13
N MET A 277 -3.48 -4.28 14.41
CA MET A 277 -2.25 -3.86 15.06
C MET A 277 -1.45 -5.11 15.43
N VAL A 278 -0.17 -5.12 15.12
CA VAL A 278 0.75 -6.23 15.39
C VAL A 278 1.96 -5.76 16.21
N TYR A 279 2.34 -6.54 17.21
CA TYR A 279 3.44 -6.24 18.12
C TYR A 279 3.94 -7.52 18.81
N ARG A 280 5.10 -7.48 19.44
CA ARG A 280 5.61 -8.60 20.28
C ARG A 280 5.11 -8.44 21.72
N GLU A 281 4.65 -9.54 22.32
CA GLU A 281 4.28 -9.54 23.75
C GLU A 281 5.49 -9.34 24.67
N ASP A 282 6.66 -9.79 24.23
CA ASP A 282 7.93 -9.67 24.95
C ASP A 282 8.74 -8.44 24.51
N ALA A 283 8.06 -7.42 23.96
CA ALA A 283 8.71 -6.17 23.57
C ALA A 283 9.44 -5.53 24.74
N THR A 284 10.71 -5.22 24.55
CA THR A 284 11.56 -4.60 25.60
C THR A 284 11.33 -3.10 25.73
N ASN A 285 10.70 -2.47 24.74
CA ASN A 285 10.34 -1.07 24.75
C ASN A 285 9.08 -0.86 25.62
N GLY A 286 9.24 -0.27 26.80
CA GLY A 286 8.17 -0.09 27.79
C GLY A 286 7.01 0.81 27.31
N LEU A 287 7.18 1.58 26.21
CA LEU A 287 6.12 2.39 25.63
C LEU A 287 5.17 1.59 24.73
N VAL A 288 5.56 0.40 24.26
CA VAL A 288 4.75 -0.43 23.38
C VAL A 288 3.39 -0.81 24.01
N PRO A 289 3.32 -1.34 25.25
CA PRO A 289 2.05 -1.65 25.88
C PRO A 289 1.14 -0.43 26.03
N LEU A 290 1.73 0.73 26.33
CA LEU A 290 0.98 1.99 26.49
C LEU A 290 0.42 2.48 25.16
N LEU A 291 1.20 2.42 24.07
CA LEU A 291 0.73 2.77 22.73
C LEU A 291 -0.38 1.81 22.27
N VAL A 292 -0.21 0.52 22.50
CA VAL A 292 -1.21 -0.50 22.15
C VAL A 292 -2.54 -0.22 22.85
N GLU A 293 -2.51 0.05 24.15
CA GLU A 293 -3.70 0.38 24.93
C GLU A 293 -4.33 1.71 24.48
N PHE A 294 -3.50 2.72 24.22
CA PHE A 294 -3.96 4.03 23.74
C PHE A 294 -4.71 3.93 22.41
N VAL A 295 -4.16 3.18 21.45
CA VAL A 295 -4.79 2.97 20.13
C VAL A 295 -6.10 2.20 20.31
N ARG A 296 -6.13 1.11 21.07
CA ARG A 296 -7.35 0.31 21.31
C ARG A 296 -8.48 1.15 21.92
N ASN A 297 -8.17 1.97 22.90
CA ASN A 297 -9.14 2.85 23.57
C ASN A 297 -9.59 4.02 22.67
N GLY A 298 -8.75 4.45 21.75
CA GLY A 298 -9.05 5.52 20.78
C GLY A 298 -9.93 5.07 19.62
N VAL A 299 -9.81 3.84 19.17
CA VAL A 299 -10.63 3.30 18.05
C VAL A 299 -12.06 2.96 18.49
N GLY A 300 -12.27 2.62 19.75
CA GLY A 300 -13.60 2.30 20.32
C GLY A 300 -14.50 3.51 20.62
N ARG A 301 -14.08 4.72 20.27
CA ARG A 301 -14.84 5.97 20.46
C ARG A 301 -15.15 6.61 19.10
#